data_683273f0e9a5a382268a1a326dfc1b02
#
_entry.id   683273f0e9a5a382268a1a326dfc1b02
#
_cell.length_a   1.000
_cell.length_b   1.000
_cell.length_c   1.000
_cell.angle_alpha   90.00
_cell.angle_beta   90.00
_cell.angle_gamma   90.00
#
_symmetry.space_group_name_H-M   'P 1'
#
loop_
_entity.id
_entity.type
_entity.pdbx_description
1 polymer ?
#
loop_
_entity_poly.entity_id
_entity_poly.type
_entity_poly.pdbx_seq_one_letter_code
_entity_poly.pdbx_strand_id
1 'polypeptide(L)' 'MERFLEGDRVRLKSGGPEMRITALRASSGWTMWCADTVACRWFAGANQQDTVFDVALLDKVS' A
#
# COMPACT_ATOMS: atom_id res chain seq x y z
N MET A 1 15.20 3.13 6.51
CA MET A 1 14.07 3.63 5.73
C MET A 1 13.37 2.47 5.05
N GLU A 2 12.10 2.30 5.33
CA GLU A 2 11.34 1.20 4.76
C GLU A 2 11.00 1.48 3.31
N ARG A 3 11.10 0.44 2.50
CA ARG A 3 10.70 0.53 1.10
C ARG A 3 9.54 -0.43 0.87
N PHE A 4 8.49 0.07 0.24
CA PHE A 4 7.32 -0.73 -0.08
C PHE A 4 7.48 -1.29 -1.48
N LEU A 5 7.18 -2.57 -1.64
CA LEU A 5 7.29 -3.27 -2.91
C LEU A 5 5.99 -4.01 -3.20
N GLU A 6 5.76 -4.31 -4.47
CA GLU A 6 4.61 -5.13 -4.84
C GLU A 6 4.67 -6.46 -4.13
N GLY A 7 3.54 -6.89 -3.61
CA GLY A 7 3.44 -8.13 -2.87
C GLY A 7 3.64 -7.98 -1.38
N ASP A 8 4.11 -6.83 -0.93
CA ASP A 8 4.28 -6.59 0.50
C ASP A 8 2.92 -6.51 1.18
N ARG A 9 2.90 -6.94 2.43
CA ARG A 9 1.71 -6.82 3.25
C ARG A 9 1.85 -5.62 4.16
N VAL A 10 0.79 -4.82 4.22
CA VAL A 10 0.78 -3.57 4.96
C VAL A 10 -0.53 -3.41 5.70
N ARG A 11 -0.53 -2.48 6.62
CA ARG A 11 -1.72 -2.12 7.40
C ARG A 11 -1.68 -0.63 7.65
N LEU A 12 -2.85 -0.01 7.74
CA LEU A 12 -2.93 1.39 8.12
C LEU A 12 -2.39 1.59 9.52
N LYS A 13 -1.65 2.68 9.74
CA LYS A 13 -1.13 2.99 11.08
C LYS A 13 -2.24 3.20 12.08
N SER A 14 -3.38 3.66 11.63
CA SER A 14 -4.55 3.87 12.49
C SER A 14 -5.28 2.57 12.82
N GLY A 15 -4.82 1.47 12.25
CA GLY A 15 -5.50 0.19 12.40
C GLY A 15 -6.30 -0.12 11.15
N GLY A 16 -6.68 -1.36 10.97
CA GLY A 16 -7.45 -1.77 9.82
C GLY A 16 -7.02 -3.14 9.33
N PRO A 17 -7.58 -3.59 8.21
CA PRO A 17 -7.25 -4.91 7.69
C PRO A 17 -5.85 -4.95 7.12
N GLU A 18 -5.28 -6.14 7.10
CA GLU A 18 -4.03 -6.37 6.40
C GLU A 18 -4.31 -6.31 4.90
N MET A 19 -3.45 -5.60 4.17
CA MET A 19 -3.62 -5.42 2.75
C MET A 19 -2.35 -5.83 2.03
N ARG A 20 -2.49 -6.13 0.74
CA ARG A 20 -1.34 -6.45 -0.09
C ARG A 20 -1.16 -5.36 -1.14
N ILE A 21 0.08 -4.93 -1.33
CA ILE A 21 0.39 -3.93 -2.35
C ILE A 21 0.36 -4.60 -3.71
N THR A 22 -0.47 -4.05 -4.61
CA THR A 22 -0.60 -4.58 -5.96
C THR A 22 0.14 -3.73 -6.98
N ALA A 23 0.40 -2.46 -6.67
CA ALA A 23 1.14 -1.58 -7.56
C ALA A 23 1.74 -0.44 -6.76
N LEU A 24 2.85 0.08 -7.26
CA LEU A 24 3.50 1.24 -6.68
C LEU A 24 3.25 2.43 -7.60
N ARG A 25 2.92 3.57 -7.02
CA ARG A 25 2.64 4.76 -7.80
C ARG A 25 3.40 5.93 -7.21
N ALA A 26 3.95 6.77 -8.07
CA ALA A 26 4.59 8.01 -7.67
C ALA A 26 3.67 9.16 -8.04
N SER A 27 3.48 10.09 -7.13
CA SER A 27 2.57 11.19 -7.37
C SER A 27 3.10 12.16 -8.41
N SER A 28 4.40 12.22 -8.62
CA SER A 28 5.01 13.17 -9.53
C SER A 28 5.52 12.55 -10.82
N GLY A 29 5.47 11.32 -11.02
CA GLY A 29 5.91 10.70 -12.26
C GLY A 29 7.39 10.86 -12.60
N TRP A 30 8.13 11.58 -11.81
CA TRP A 30 9.54 11.84 -12.03
C TRP A 30 10.44 10.78 -11.45
N THR A 31 10.11 10.35 -10.26
CA THR A 31 10.93 9.46 -9.49
C THR A 31 10.30 8.09 -9.48
N MET A 32 10.95 7.16 -10.14
CA MET A 32 10.46 5.80 -10.19
C MET A 32 10.85 5.01 -8.96
N TRP A 33 11.73 5.53 -8.15
CA TRP A 33 12.20 4.84 -6.96
C TRP A 33 11.54 5.30 -5.68
N CYS A 34 10.78 6.41 -5.72
CA CYS A 34 10.08 6.90 -4.55
C CYS A 34 8.61 6.93 -4.83
N ALA A 35 7.96 5.81 -4.61
CA ALA A 35 6.51 5.77 -4.72
C ALA A 35 5.92 6.46 -3.51
N ASP A 36 5.11 7.48 -3.74
CA ASP A 36 4.40 8.19 -2.68
C ASP A 36 3.14 7.46 -2.28
N THR A 37 2.55 6.77 -3.22
CA THR A 37 1.29 6.07 -3.01
C THR A 37 1.42 4.65 -3.51
N VAL A 38 0.61 3.77 -2.94
CA VAL A 38 0.58 2.36 -3.34
C VAL A 38 -0.86 1.92 -3.47
N ALA A 39 -1.13 1.11 -4.48
CA ALA A 39 -2.42 0.48 -4.62
C ALA A 39 -2.44 -0.77 -3.75
N CYS A 40 -3.43 -0.88 -2.91
CA CYS A 40 -3.55 -1.98 -1.98
C CYS A 40 -4.85 -2.73 -2.21
N ARG A 41 -4.81 -4.02 -1.95
CA ARG A 41 -5.97 -4.90 -2.10
C ARG A 41 -6.18 -5.67 -0.82
N TRP A 42 -7.44 -5.77 -0.40
CA TRP A 42 -7.80 -6.61 0.73
C TRP A 42 -9.22 -7.12 0.52
N PHE A 43 -9.61 -8.05 1.38
CA PHE A 43 -10.94 -8.60 1.31
C PHE A 43 -11.73 -8.19 2.54
N ALA A 44 -12.93 -7.67 2.32
CA ALA A 44 -13.89 -7.38 3.38
C ALA A 44 -14.95 -8.47 3.27
N GLY A 45 -14.76 -9.55 4.06
CA GLY A 45 -15.58 -10.74 3.89
C GLY A 45 -15.28 -11.38 2.56
N ALA A 46 -16.30 -11.53 1.71
CA ALA A 46 -16.15 -12.10 0.39
C ALA A 46 -15.89 -11.06 -0.68
N ASN A 47 -15.90 -9.76 -0.31
CA ASN A 47 -15.77 -8.68 -1.28
C ASN A 47 -14.33 -8.20 -1.38
N GLN A 48 -13.83 -8.13 -2.60
CA GLN A 48 -12.50 -7.60 -2.86
C GLN A 48 -12.56 -6.07 -2.89
N GLN A 49 -11.63 -5.44 -2.17
CA GLN A 49 -11.53 -3.99 -2.13
C GLN A 49 -10.17 -3.58 -2.68
N ASP A 50 -10.15 -2.50 -3.45
CA ASP A 50 -8.91 -1.93 -3.96
C ASP A 50 -8.93 -0.43 -3.69
N THR A 51 -7.84 0.08 -3.12
CA THR A 51 -7.74 1.50 -2.81
C THR A 51 -6.28 1.92 -2.86
N VAL A 52 -6.05 3.17 -3.23
CA VAL A 52 -4.71 3.74 -3.25
C VAL A 52 -4.51 4.50 -1.95
N PHE A 53 -3.40 4.23 -1.27
CA PHE A 53 -3.06 4.89 -0.01
C PHE A 53 -1.70 5.55 -0.12
N ASP A 54 -1.54 6.63 0.64
CA ASP A 54 -0.24 7.26 0.82
C ASP A 54 0.61 6.35 1.71
N VAL A 55 1.87 6.15 1.33
CA VAL A 55 2.75 5.26 2.09
C VAL A 55 2.96 5.74 3.52
N ALA A 56 2.82 7.05 3.75
CA ALA A 56 2.97 7.61 5.09
C ALA A 56 1.90 7.09 6.05
N LEU A 57 0.81 6.56 5.53
CA LEU A 57 -0.30 6.04 6.34
C LEU A 57 -0.15 4.56 6.66
N LEU A 58 0.87 3.92 6.13
CA LEU A 58 0.98 2.46 6.17
C LEU A 58 2.20 2.00 6.95
N ASP A 59 2.05 0.85 7.60
CA ASP A 59 3.15 0.12 8.23
C ASP A 59 3.28 -1.23 7.55
N LYS A 60 4.50 -1.68 7.38
CA LYS A 60 4.73 -3.05 6.91
C LYS A 60 4.34 -4.03 8.00
N VAL A 61 3.65 -5.08 7.59
CA VAL A 61 3.23 -6.13 8.51
C VAL A 61 4.32 -7.19 8.66
N SER A 62 5.07 -7.41 7.63
CA SER A 62 6.11 -8.44 7.68
C SER A 62 7.39 -8.00 7.02
#